data_f28b6b9711050ddef2945fd76815209f
#
_entry.id   f28b6b9711050ddef2945fd76815209f
#
_cell.length_a   1.000
_cell.length_b   1.000
_cell.length_c   1.000
_cell.angle_alpha   90.00
_cell.angle_beta   90.00
_cell.angle_gamma   90.00
#
_symmetry.space_group_name_H-M   'P 1'
#
loop_
_entity.id
_entity.type
_entity.pdbx_description
1 polymer ?
#
loop_
_entity_poly.entity_id
_entity_poly.type
_entity_poly.pdbx_seq_one_letter_code
_entity_poly.pdbx_strand_id
1 'polypeptide(L)'
;MISNLQSSFSTNSKGMKRSAIRELLKLTQRPEIISFAGGLPAPNSFPVEELKDIILDVMINEAATALQYGATEGDMLLRKLLVEKYQKEGFNISIDNLIIVTASQQALDLVAKIFIDRGDTVICGLPSYLGGLSAFNSYGADMHGIPLDEEGMSATLLEEKLKELQALNKKPKFIYTIPDFQNPAGITMSHKRREEILALAKK
;
A
#
# COMPACT_ATOMS: atom_id res chain seq x y z
N MET A 1 34.80 -8.39 16.71
CA MET A 1 34.47 -6.98 16.41
C MET A 1 33.77 -6.96 15.06
N ILE A 2 32.47 -6.69 15.02
CA ILE A 2 31.72 -6.50 13.77
C ILE A 2 31.93 -5.02 13.37
N SER A 3 33.16 -4.72 12.90
CA SER A 3 33.52 -3.39 12.47
C SER A 3 33.00 -3.17 11.05
N ASN A 4 32.00 -2.33 10.93
CA ASN A 4 31.54 -1.75 9.67
C ASN A 4 30.62 -2.61 8.76
N LEU A 5 29.51 -3.14 9.30
CA LEU A 5 28.43 -3.73 8.49
C LEU A 5 27.85 -2.76 7.44
N GLN A 6 28.03 -1.45 7.65
CA GLN A 6 27.50 -0.43 6.71
C GLN A 6 28.13 -0.53 5.32
N SER A 7 29.36 -0.97 5.20
CA SER A 7 30.02 -1.19 3.90
C SER A 7 29.39 -2.33 3.10
N SER A 8 28.76 -3.29 3.79
CA SER A 8 28.08 -4.46 3.19
C SER A 8 26.61 -4.19 2.84
N PHE A 9 26.08 -3.01 3.14
CA PHE A 9 24.70 -2.69 2.84
C PHE A 9 24.47 -2.57 1.34
N SER A 10 23.36 -3.14 0.86
CA SER A 10 22.94 -3.02 -0.52
C SER A 10 22.66 -1.55 -0.89
N THR A 11 22.69 -1.24 -2.18
CA THR A 11 22.32 0.10 -2.66
C THR A 11 20.89 0.46 -2.27
N ASN A 12 19.99 -0.52 -2.25
CA ASN A 12 18.61 -0.30 -1.84
C ASN A 12 18.49 0.09 -0.37
N SER A 13 19.21 -0.60 0.52
CA SER A 13 19.17 -0.27 1.96
C SER A 13 19.82 1.09 2.29
N LYS A 14 20.79 1.55 1.49
CA LYS A 14 21.41 2.88 1.65
C LYS A 14 20.42 4.03 1.36
N GLY A 15 19.41 3.79 0.51
CA GLY A 15 18.32 4.74 0.24
C GLY A 15 17.24 4.82 1.32
N MET A 16 17.18 3.84 2.22
CA MET A 16 16.17 3.79 3.28
C MET A 16 16.43 4.85 4.35
N LYS A 17 15.43 5.70 4.58
CA LYS A 17 15.46 6.70 5.66
C LYS A 17 14.65 6.21 6.85
N ARG A 18 15.08 6.58 8.07
CA ARG A 18 14.26 6.36 9.26
C ARG A 18 12.92 7.09 9.12
N SER A 19 11.84 6.42 9.47
CA SER A 19 10.52 7.04 9.44
C SER A 19 10.42 8.11 10.54
N ALA A 20 10.24 9.37 10.17
CA ALA A 20 9.99 10.46 11.11
C ALA A 20 8.72 10.20 11.95
N ILE A 21 7.72 9.53 11.36
CA ILE A 21 6.49 9.14 12.08
C ILE A 21 6.79 8.20 13.24
N ARG A 22 7.71 7.22 13.08
CA ARG A 22 8.06 6.31 14.17
C ARG A 22 8.70 7.04 15.36
N GLU A 23 9.47 8.09 15.12
CA GLU A 23 10.02 8.92 16.19
C GLU A 23 8.91 9.73 16.88
N LEU A 24 7.94 10.25 16.13
CA LEU A 24 6.78 10.92 16.69
C LEU A 24 5.87 9.96 17.47
N LEU A 25 5.66 8.73 16.98
CA LEU A 25 4.84 7.73 17.68
C LEU A 25 5.40 7.37 19.06
N LYS A 26 6.71 7.46 19.30
CA LYS A 26 7.28 7.29 20.65
C LYS A 26 6.83 8.40 21.62
N LEU A 27 6.63 9.60 21.12
CA LEU A 27 6.11 10.71 21.93
C LEU A 27 4.62 10.55 22.22
N THR A 28 3.85 10.00 21.28
CA THR A 28 2.40 9.83 21.42
C THR A 28 1.98 8.69 22.36
N GLN A 29 2.95 7.89 22.84
CA GLN A 29 2.69 6.87 23.88
C GLN A 29 2.51 7.49 25.29
N ARG A 30 2.78 8.77 25.45
CA ARG A 30 2.60 9.47 26.74
C ARG A 30 1.12 9.78 26.96
N PRO A 31 0.53 9.41 28.12
CA PRO A 31 -0.91 9.56 28.38
C PRO A 31 -1.43 11.02 28.28
N GLU A 32 -0.55 11.99 28.52
CA GLU A 32 -0.86 13.41 28.48
C GLU A 32 -0.89 14.01 27.05
N ILE A 33 -0.50 13.24 26.04
CA ILE A 33 -0.44 13.73 24.65
C ILE A 33 -1.65 13.26 23.88
N ILE A 34 -2.45 14.20 23.37
CA ILE A 34 -3.48 13.94 22.36
C ILE A 34 -2.82 13.99 20.99
N SER A 35 -2.72 12.84 20.33
CA SER A 35 -2.05 12.72 19.04
C SER A 35 -3.03 12.81 17.88
N PHE A 36 -2.74 13.70 16.93
CA PHE A 36 -3.37 13.76 15.61
C PHE A 36 -2.46 13.17 14.52
N ALA A 37 -1.31 12.59 14.89
CA ALA A 37 -0.38 11.96 13.99
C ALA A 37 -0.53 10.44 14.03
N GLY A 38 -0.48 9.77 12.89
CA GLY A 38 -0.36 8.32 12.81
C GLY A 38 -1.61 7.55 12.39
N GLY A 39 -2.80 8.12 12.48
CA GLY A 39 -4.05 7.50 11.98
C GLY A 39 -4.31 6.08 12.53
N LEU A 40 -4.01 5.84 13.81
CA LEU A 40 -4.24 4.54 14.43
C LEU A 40 -5.75 4.30 14.61
N PRO A 41 -6.24 3.05 14.34
CA PRO A 41 -7.61 2.70 14.63
C PRO A 41 -7.95 2.90 16.12
N ALA A 42 -9.18 3.30 16.40
CA ALA A 42 -9.65 3.45 17.79
C ALA A 42 -9.71 2.07 18.47
N PRO A 43 -9.10 1.87 19.66
CA PRO A 43 -9.05 0.57 20.31
C PRO A 43 -10.44 -0.05 20.59
N ASN A 44 -11.44 0.78 20.82
CA ASN A 44 -12.82 0.36 21.09
C ASN A 44 -13.57 -0.12 19.82
N SER A 45 -13.00 0.04 18.63
CA SER A 45 -13.55 -0.47 17.38
C SER A 45 -13.10 -1.90 17.05
N PHE A 46 -12.20 -2.46 17.84
CA PHE A 46 -11.74 -3.85 17.63
C PHE A 46 -12.81 -4.85 18.10
N PRO A 47 -13.25 -5.81 17.25
CA PRO A 47 -14.22 -6.81 17.61
C PRO A 47 -13.59 -7.94 18.43
N VAL A 48 -13.17 -7.61 19.65
CA VAL A 48 -12.29 -8.50 20.47
C VAL A 48 -13.01 -9.79 20.87
N GLU A 49 -14.29 -9.70 21.26
CA GLU A 49 -15.03 -10.90 21.71
C GLU A 49 -15.32 -11.84 20.52
N GLU A 50 -15.72 -11.30 19.37
CA GLU A 50 -15.92 -12.09 18.15
C GLU A 50 -14.62 -12.77 17.69
N LEU A 51 -13.51 -12.06 17.74
CA LEU A 51 -12.19 -12.62 17.40
C LEU A 51 -11.76 -13.72 18.35
N LYS A 52 -12.04 -13.58 19.64
CA LYS A 52 -11.76 -14.58 20.66
C LYS A 52 -12.50 -15.88 20.38
N ASP A 53 -13.80 -15.79 20.07
CA ASP A 53 -14.62 -16.95 19.76
C ASP A 53 -14.15 -17.66 18.48
N ILE A 54 -13.85 -16.89 17.42
CA ILE A 54 -13.30 -17.42 16.15
C ILE A 54 -11.94 -18.11 16.38
N ILE A 55 -11.04 -17.48 17.13
CA ILE A 55 -9.72 -18.05 17.39
C ILE A 55 -9.86 -19.36 18.18
N LEU A 56 -10.74 -19.40 19.15
CA LEU A 56 -11.00 -20.62 19.93
C LEU A 56 -11.56 -21.74 19.06
N ASP A 57 -12.52 -21.44 18.20
CA ASP A 57 -13.10 -22.39 17.26
C ASP A 57 -12.05 -22.97 16.30
N VAL A 58 -11.25 -22.12 15.68
CA VAL A 58 -10.13 -22.53 14.81
C VAL A 58 -9.12 -23.42 15.55
N MET A 59 -8.77 -23.06 16.79
CA MET A 59 -7.81 -23.84 17.57
C MET A 59 -8.35 -25.21 18.01
N ILE A 60 -9.65 -25.32 18.21
CA ILE A 60 -10.29 -26.60 18.56
C ILE A 60 -10.46 -27.49 17.33
N ASN A 61 -10.92 -26.94 16.22
CA ASN A 61 -11.39 -27.72 15.08
C ASN A 61 -10.40 -27.81 13.93
N GLU A 62 -9.50 -26.82 13.77
CA GLU A 62 -8.64 -26.66 12.59
C GLU A 62 -7.17 -26.41 12.92
N ALA A 63 -6.74 -26.60 14.17
CA ALA A 63 -5.37 -26.26 14.61
C ALA A 63 -4.28 -26.91 13.74
N ALA A 64 -4.46 -28.16 13.33
CA ALA A 64 -3.47 -28.85 12.50
C ALA A 64 -3.24 -28.18 11.13
N THR A 65 -4.28 -27.59 10.56
CA THR A 65 -4.21 -26.83 9.30
C THR A 65 -3.76 -25.40 9.54
N ALA A 66 -4.36 -24.72 10.52
CA ALA A 66 -4.12 -23.31 10.80
C ALA A 66 -2.68 -23.01 11.25
N LEU A 67 -2.02 -23.96 11.93
CA LEU A 67 -0.63 -23.85 12.42
C LEU A 67 0.41 -24.43 11.45
N GLN A 68 0.00 -25.02 10.34
CA GLN A 68 0.89 -25.61 9.35
C GLN A 68 1.31 -24.59 8.28
N TYR A 69 2.36 -24.92 7.54
CA TYR A 69 2.70 -24.20 6.30
C TYR A 69 1.54 -24.25 5.31
N GLY A 70 1.19 -23.08 4.77
CA GLY A 70 0.16 -22.92 3.75
C GLY A 70 0.74 -22.77 2.34
N ALA A 71 -0.17 -22.68 1.35
CA ALA A 71 0.19 -22.33 -0.02
C ALA A 71 0.74 -20.88 -0.09
N THR A 72 1.66 -20.63 -1.01
CA THR A 72 2.26 -19.29 -1.22
C THR A 72 1.20 -18.24 -1.57
N GLU A 73 0.17 -18.64 -2.31
CA GLU A 73 -0.93 -17.76 -2.72
C GLU A 73 -1.93 -17.47 -1.59
N GLY A 74 -1.82 -18.17 -0.48
CA GLY A 74 -2.72 -18.07 0.66
C GLY A 74 -3.80 -19.14 0.71
N ASP A 75 -4.58 -19.12 1.79
CA ASP A 75 -5.63 -20.12 2.02
C ASP A 75 -6.65 -20.19 0.89
N MET A 76 -6.93 -21.40 0.42
CA MET A 76 -7.77 -21.65 -0.74
C MET A 76 -9.24 -21.24 -0.50
N LEU A 77 -9.74 -21.47 0.71
CA LEU A 77 -11.13 -21.13 1.04
C LEU A 77 -11.31 -19.61 1.10
N LEU A 78 -10.39 -18.92 1.77
CA LEU A 78 -10.39 -17.46 1.83
C LEU A 78 -10.33 -16.84 0.43
N ARG A 79 -9.44 -17.34 -0.43
CA ARG A 79 -9.32 -16.86 -1.83
C ARG A 79 -10.61 -17.07 -2.61
N LYS A 80 -11.27 -18.23 -2.50
CA LYS A 80 -12.57 -18.49 -3.14
C LYS A 80 -13.64 -17.52 -2.67
N LEU A 81 -13.78 -17.33 -1.36
CA LEU A 81 -14.77 -16.40 -0.79
C LEU A 81 -14.54 -14.95 -1.25
N LEU A 82 -13.28 -14.52 -1.34
CA LEU A 82 -12.95 -13.20 -1.86
C LEU A 82 -13.25 -13.07 -3.36
N VAL A 83 -12.94 -14.07 -4.16
CA VAL A 83 -13.30 -14.09 -5.59
C VAL A 83 -14.80 -13.99 -5.77
N GLU A 84 -15.60 -14.80 -5.05
CA GLU A 84 -17.06 -14.75 -5.09
C GLU A 84 -17.60 -13.37 -4.70
N LYS A 85 -17.03 -12.77 -3.66
CA LYS A 85 -17.39 -11.41 -3.23
C LYS A 85 -17.14 -10.40 -4.36
N TYR A 86 -15.95 -10.35 -4.92
CA TYR A 86 -15.61 -9.40 -5.97
C TYR A 86 -16.38 -9.64 -7.27
N GLN A 87 -16.68 -10.91 -7.62
CA GLN A 87 -17.53 -11.21 -8.78
C GLN A 87 -18.95 -10.68 -8.60
N LYS A 88 -19.52 -10.74 -7.37
CA LYS A 88 -20.83 -10.13 -7.05
C LYS A 88 -20.79 -8.60 -7.15
N GLU A 89 -19.64 -8.00 -6.94
CA GLU A 89 -19.40 -6.56 -7.12
C GLU A 89 -19.11 -6.17 -8.60
N GLY A 90 -19.14 -7.15 -9.53
CA GLY A 90 -18.97 -6.92 -10.97
C GLY A 90 -17.53 -7.05 -11.47
N PHE A 91 -16.58 -7.49 -10.65
CA PHE A 91 -15.20 -7.71 -11.10
C PHE A 91 -15.09 -9.04 -11.86
N ASN A 92 -14.47 -9.02 -13.02
CA ASN A 92 -14.13 -10.22 -13.78
C ASN A 92 -12.77 -10.78 -13.32
N ILE A 93 -12.78 -11.53 -12.23
CA ILE A 93 -11.58 -12.14 -11.65
C ILE A 93 -11.77 -13.63 -11.41
N SER A 94 -10.66 -14.37 -11.41
CA SER A 94 -10.57 -15.77 -11.00
C SER A 94 -9.65 -15.92 -9.79
N ILE A 95 -9.55 -17.12 -9.26
CA ILE A 95 -8.66 -17.44 -8.15
C ILE A 95 -7.18 -17.18 -8.48
N ASP A 96 -6.81 -17.29 -9.76
CA ASP A 96 -5.43 -17.05 -10.22
C ASP A 96 -5.04 -15.56 -10.24
N ASN A 97 -6.02 -14.67 -10.08
CA ASN A 97 -5.80 -13.24 -9.99
C ASN A 97 -5.67 -12.73 -8.54
N LEU A 98 -5.68 -13.63 -7.56
CA LEU A 98 -5.72 -13.26 -6.15
C LEU A 98 -4.62 -13.95 -5.34
N ILE A 99 -3.88 -13.16 -4.58
CA ILE A 99 -2.91 -13.63 -3.58
C ILE A 99 -3.22 -12.99 -2.23
N ILE A 100 -3.09 -13.76 -1.16
CA ILE A 100 -3.19 -13.25 0.21
C ILE A 100 -1.81 -12.83 0.69
N VAL A 101 -1.70 -11.63 1.22
CA VAL A 101 -0.45 -11.07 1.73
C VAL A 101 -0.59 -10.61 3.16
N THR A 102 0.53 -10.48 3.86
CA THR A 102 0.58 -9.94 5.22
C THR A 102 0.45 -8.41 5.17
N ALA A 103 -0.77 -7.92 5.20
CA ALA A 103 -1.15 -6.52 5.09
C ALA A 103 -0.64 -5.83 3.80
N SER A 104 -1.08 -4.59 3.59
CA SER A 104 -0.77 -3.81 2.39
C SER A 104 0.72 -3.54 2.19
N GLN A 105 1.52 -3.50 3.26
CA GLN A 105 2.96 -3.23 3.16
C GLN A 105 3.70 -4.32 2.36
N GLN A 106 3.33 -5.59 2.53
CA GLN A 106 3.91 -6.67 1.75
C GLN A 106 3.49 -6.56 0.27
N ALA A 107 2.22 -6.22 0.00
CA ALA A 107 1.76 -5.99 -1.38
C ALA A 107 2.54 -4.86 -2.06
N LEU A 108 2.75 -3.74 -1.37
CA LEU A 108 3.51 -2.60 -1.88
C LEU A 108 4.97 -2.97 -2.17
N ASP A 109 5.60 -3.75 -1.31
CA ASP A 109 6.97 -4.23 -1.52
C ASP A 109 7.06 -5.19 -2.71
N LEU A 110 6.12 -6.14 -2.82
CA LEU A 110 6.07 -7.09 -3.95
C LEU A 110 5.83 -6.38 -5.28
N VAL A 111 4.91 -5.40 -5.33
CA VAL A 111 4.66 -4.59 -6.53
C VAL A 111 5.92 -3.81 -6.90
N ALA A 112 6.56 -3.16 -5.93
CA ALA A 112 7.82 -2.44 -6.17
C ALA A 112 8.91 -3.38 -6.70
N LYS A 113 9.06 -4.56 -6.11
CA LYS A 113 10.05 -5.57 -6.51
C LYS A 113 9.85 -6.08 -7.94
N ILE A 114 8.58 -6.22 -8.38
CA ILE A 114 8.25 -6.78 -9.70
C ILE A 114 8.36 -5.73 -10.80
N PHE A 115 7.98 -4.48 -10.52
CA PHE A 115 7.79 -3.47 -11.55
C PHE A 115 8.86 -2.37 -11.59
N ILE A 116 9.68 -2.21 -10.54
CA ILE A 116 10.60 -1.06 -10.44
C ILE A 116 12.05 -1.53 -10.58
N ASP A 117 12.71 -1.06 -11.63
CA ASP A 117 14.15 -0.95 -11.70
C ASP A 117 14.60 0.43 -11.22
N ARG A 118 15.85 0.53 -10.76
CA ARG A 118 16.40 1.80 -10.26
C ARG A 118 16.33 2.90 -11.31
N GLY A 119 15.68 4.00 -10.97
CA GLY A 119 15.48 5.16 -11.84
C GLY A 119 14.18 5.10 -12.65
N ASP A 120 13.41 4.02 -12.54
CA ASP A 120 12.09 3.96 -13.15
C ASP A 120 11.13 4.98 -12.54
N THR A 121 10.36 5.60 -13.40
CA THR A 121 9.39 6.64 -13.00
C THR A 121 8.13 6.02 -12.42
N VAL A 122 7.72 6.53 -11.25
CA VAL A 122 6.45 6.19 -10.58
C VAL A 122 5.69 7.47 -10.25
N ILE A 123 4.41 7.52 -10.55
CA ILE A 123 3.55 8.65 -10.19
C ILE A 123 2.80 8.32 -8.90
N CYS A 124 2.77 9.27 -7.95
CA CYS A 124 2.08 9.13 -6.66
C CYS A 124 1.19 10.33 -6.38
N GLY A 125 0.14 10.17 -5.57
CA GLY A 125 -0.56 11.31 -4.99
C GLY A 125 0.36 12.14 -4.08
N LEU A 126 0.09 13.42 -3.91
CA LEU A 126 0.81 14.31 -3.01
C LEU A 126 -0.20 15.12 -2.17
N PRO A 127 -0.30 14.86 -0.84
CA PRO A 127 0.46 13.87 -0.07
C PRO A 127 0.06 12.42 -0.37
N SER A 128 0.86 11.44 0.10
CA SER A 128 0.57 10.02 -0.07
C SER A 128 1.02 9.18 1.14
N TYR A 129 0.59 7.92 1.18
CA TYR A 129 0.94 6.99 2.24
C TYR A 129 2.43 6.69 2.27
N LEU A 130 3.06 6.99 3.40
CA LEU A 130 4.51 6.85 3.55
C LEU A 130 5.02 5.42 3.40
N GLY A 131 4.20 4.41 3.72
CA GLY A 131 4.58 3.01 3.53
C GLY A 131 4.79 2.67 2.05
N GLY A 132 3.91 3.17 1.16
CA GLY A 132 4.05 3.03 -0.28
C GLY A 132 5.28 3.77 -0.81
N LEU A 133 5.41 5.04 -0.46
CA LEU A 133 6.57 5.85 -0.88
C LEU A 133 7.90 5.22 -0.42
N SER A 134 7.94 4.67 0.80
CA SER A 134 9.13 4.00 1.33
C SER A 134 9.46 2.71 0.57
N ALA A 135 8.44 1.91 0.22
CA ALA A 135 8.62 0.71 -0.59
C ALA A 135 9.20 1.07 -1.96
N PHE A 136 8.61 2.02 -2.68
CA PHE A 136 9.08 2.44 -4.01
C PHE A 136 10.48 3.05 -3.96
N ASN A 137 10.75 3.88 -2.96
CA ASN A 137 12.08 4.46 -2.75
C ASN A 137 13.16 3.41 -2.47
N SER A 138 12.82 2.29 -1.80
CA SER A 138 13.78 1.23 -1.51
C SER A 138 14.29 0.54 -2.77
N TYR A 139 13.47 0.49 -3.82
CA TYR A 139 13.86 0.00 -5.15
C TYR A 139 14.44 1.10 -6.06
N GLY A 140 14.52 2.34 -5.55
CA GLY A 140 15.16 3.45 -6.26
C GLY A 140 14.29 4.08 -7.33
N ALA A 141 12.96 4.09 -7.15
CA ALA A 141 12.03 4.77 -8.03
C ALA A 141 12.30 6.27 -8.12
N ASP A 142 12.15 6.84 -9.32
CA ASP A 142 12.04 8.27 -9.58
C ASP A 142 10.57 8.68 -9.42
N MET A 143 10.22 9.15 -8.21
CA MET A 143 8.83 9.40 -7.81
C MET A 143 8.40 10.83 -8.14
N HIS A 144 7.26 10.96 -8.83
CA HIS A 144 6.62 12.23 -9.18
C HIS A 144 5.28 12.37 -8.46
N GLY A 145 5.16 13.39 -7.59
CA GLY A 145 3.95 13.69 -6.83
C GLY A 145 2.96 14.53 -7.63
N ILE A 146 1.68 14.11 -7.63
CA ILE A 146 0.57 14.88 -8.20
C ILE A 146 -0.30 15.40 -7.04
N PRO A 147 -0.49 16.71 -6.91
CA PRO A 147 -1.34 17.30 -5.88
C PRO A 147 -2.76 16.72 -5.87
N LEU A 148 -3.31 16.62 -4.67
CA LEU A 148 -4.71 16.25 -4.45
C LEU A 148 -5.56 17.52 -4.36
N ASP A 149 -6.79 17.44 -4.85
CA ASP A 149 -7.87 18.38 -4.60
C ASP A 149 -9.01 17.68 -3.81
N GLU A 150 -10.15 18.32 -3.67
CA GLU A 150 -11.31 17.76 -2.92
C GLU A 150 -11.86 16.45 -3.51
N GLU A 151 -11.55 16.15 -4.77
CA GLU A 151 -11.95 14.92 -5.46
C GLU A 151 -10.81 13.89 -5.60
N GLY A 152 -9.67 14.08 -4.94
CA GLY A 152 -8.50 13.19 -4.98
C GLY A 152 -7.37 13.70 -5.89
N MET A 153 -6.62 12.81 -6.50
CA MET A 153 -5.51 13.17 -7.40
C MET A 153 -6.03 14.01 -8.56
N SER A 154 -5.43 15.19 -8.80
CA SER A 154 -5.83 16.09 -9.89
C SER A 154 -5.55 15.47 -11.27
N ALA A 155 -6.59 15.21 -12.05
CA ALA A 155 -6.46 14.65 -13.39
C ALA A 155 -5.76 15.62 -14.35
N THR A 156 -6.02 16.92 -14.22
CA THR A 156 -5.36 17.95 -15.03
C THR A 156 -3.86 17.97 -14.80
N LEU A 157 -3.41 18.03 -13.53
CA LEU A 157 -2.00 18.04 -13.20
C LEU A 157 -1.32 16.70 -13.52
N LEU A 158 -2.06 15.60 -13.45
CA LEU A 158 -1.57 14.29 -13.89
C LEU A 158 -1.32 14.30 -15.41
N GLU A 159 -2.25 14.82 -16.21
CA GLU A 159 -2.09 14.91 -17.66
C GLU A 159 -0.90 15.80 -18.06
N GLU A 160 -0.75 16.94 -17.38
CA GLU A 160 0.41 17.82 -17.59
C GLU A 160 1.73 17.11 -17.28
N LYS A 161 1.79 16.39 -16.15
CA LYS A 161 2.98 15.63 -15.76
C LYS A 161 3.29 14.49 -16.74
N LEU A 162 2.28 13.80 -17.24
CA LEU A 162 2.47 12.76 -18.26
C LEU A 162 3.04 13.33 -19.56
N LYS A 163 2.57 14.50 -20.01
CA LYS A 163 3.13 15.21 -21.18
C LYS A 163 4.58 15.64 -20.96
N GLU A 164 4.90 16.16 -19.77
CA GLU A 164 6.28 16.52 -19.39
C GLU A 164 7.20 15.28 -19.43
N LEU A 165 6.78 14.19 -18.81
CA LEU A 165 7.55 12.94 -18.80
C LEU A 165 7.73 12.36 -20.20
N GLN A 166 6.70 12.42 -21.03
CA GLN A 166 6.78 11.98 -22.42
C GLN A 166 7.80 12.80 -23.22
N ALA A 167 7.84 14.13 -23.03
CA ALA A 167 8.83 15.00 -23.67
C ALA A 167 10.27 14.67 -23.23
N LEU A 168 10.47 14.13 -22.03
CA LEU A 168 11.73 13.63 -21.50
C LEU A 168 12.01 12.16 -21.87
N ASN A 169 11.16 11.55 -22.69
CA ASN A 169 11.21 10.13 -23.04
C ASN A 169 11.17 9.19 -21.81
N LYS A 170 10.47 9.61 -20.75
CA LYS A 170 10.23 8.84 -19.52
C LYS A 170 8.81 8.29 -19.54
N LYS A 171 8.68 6.97 -19.40
CA LYS A 171 7.38 6.31 -19.28
C LYS A 171 7.17 5.84 -17.83
N PRO A 172 6.12 6.31 -17.13
CA PRO A 172 5.80 5.81 -15.79
C PRO A 172 5.48 4.32 -15.81
N LYS A 173 5.97 3.58 -14.82
CA LYS A 173 5.64 2.16 -14.63
C LYS A 173 4.21 1.98 -14.15
N PHE A 174 3.79 2.82 -13.22
CA PHE A 174 2.42 2.85 -12.70
C PHE A 174 2.08 4.17 -12.03
N ILE A 175 0.79 4.36 -11.75
CA ILE A 175 0.25 5.44 -10.94
C ILE A 175 -0.23 4.82 -9.63
N TYR A 176 0.32 5.29 -8.49
CA TYR A 176 -0.09 4.89 -7.16
C TYR A 176 -1.07 5.90 -6.56
N THR A 177 -2.25 5.44 -6.21
CA THR A 177 -3.28 6.26 -5.57
C THR A 177 -4.05 5.45 -4.52
N ILE A 178 -4.67 6.14 -3.57
CA ILE A 178 -5.59 5.60 -2.59
C ILE A 178 -6.93 6.26 -2.82
N PRO A 179 -7.89 5.59 -3.50
CA PRO A 179 -9.12 6.24 -3.95
C PRO A 179 -10.14 6.44 -2.83
N ASP A 180 -10.13 5.63 -1.77
CA ASP A 180 -11.07 5.72 -0.67
C ASP A 180 -10.35 6.11 0.62
N PHE A 181 -10.87 7.13 1.32
CA PHE A 181 -10.31 7.60 2.60
C PHE A 181 -8.79 7.80 2.53
N GLN A 182 -8.35 8.57 1.55
CA GLN A 182 -6.93 8.76 1.23
C GLN A 182 -6.09 9.03 2.48
N ASN A 183 -5.00 8.31 2.63
CA ASN A 183 -4.06 8.50 3.71
C ASN A 183 -2.87 9.36 3.22
N PRO A 184 -2.66 10.58 3.78
CA PRO A 184 -3.22 11.09 5.04
C PRO A 184 -4.39 12.08 4.89
N ALA A 185 -4.86 12.42 3.69
CA ALA A 185 -5.79 13.53 3.47
C ALA A 185 -7.26 13.21 3.81
N GLY A 186 -7.64 11.93 3.94
CA GLY A 186 -9.02 11.51 4.24
C GLY A 186 -10.01 11.69 3.08
N ILE A 187 -9.54 12.12 1.91
CA ILE A 187 -10.37 12.39 0.73
C ILE A 187 -10.81 11.07 0.09
N THR A 188 -12.07 11.00 -0.36
CA THR A 188 -12.55 9.91 -1.21
C THR A 188 -12.70 10.42 -2.64
N MET A 189 -12.02 9.74 -3.57
CA MET A 189 -12.00 10.09 -4.98
C MET A 189 -13.36 9.86 -5.61
N SER A 190 -13.89 10.88 -6.31
CA SER A 190 -15.16 10.77 -7.03
C SER A 190 -15.09 9.73 -8.15
N HIS A 191 -16.23 9.14 -8.51
CA HIS A 191 -16.30 8.16 -9.61
C HIS A 191 -15.77 8.75 -10.92
N LYS A 192 -16.17 9.97 -11.23
CA LYS A 192 -15.69 10.71 -12.40
C LYS A 192 -14.16 10.84 -12.42
N ARG A 193 -13.56 11.20 -11.29
CA ARG A 193 -12.09 11.33 -11.17
C ARG A 193 -11.38 10.00 -11.37
N ARG A 194 -11.94 8.88 -10.86
CA ARG A 194 -11.39 7.53 -11.10
C ARG A 194 -11.38 7.20 -12.60
N GLU A 195 -12.46 7.52 -13.32
CA GLU A 195 -12.54 7.33 -14.78
C GLU A 195 -11.52 8.19 -15.53
N GLU A 196 -11.37 9.46 -15.15
CA GLU A 196 -10.38 10.38 -15.75
C GLU A 196 -8.96 9.83 -15.59
N ILE A 197 -8.58 9.40 -14.37
CA ILE A 197 -7.25 8.82 -14.09
C ILE A 197 -7.04 7.52 -14.87
N LEU A 198 -8.04 6.63 -14.91
CA LEU A 198 -7.96 5.39 -15.69
C LEU A 198 -7.82 5.67 -17.19
N ALA A 199 -8.50 6.69 -17.72
CA ALA A 199 -8.37 7.09 -19.12
C ALA A 199 -6.95 7.60 -19.44
N LEU A 200 -6.33 8.36 -18.51
CA LEU A 200 -4.94 8.82 -18.66
C LEU A 200 -3.94 7.67 -18.55
N ALA A 201 -4.16 6.71 -17.65
CA ALA A 201 -3.29 5.55 -17.46
C ALA A 201 -3.30 4.58 -18.66
N LYS A 202 -4.31 4.62 -19.52
CA LYS A 202 -4.42 3.78 -20.73
C LYS A 202 -3.72 4.37 -21.95
N LYS A 203 -3.33 5.63 -21.91
CA LYS A 203 -2.58 6.31 -23.00
C LYS A 203 -1.08 5.99 -22.91
#